data_9e034e065960054e7f183d3fe18c7d76
#
_entry.id   9e034e065960054e7f183d3fe18c7d76
#
_cell.length_a   1.000
_cell.length_b   1.000
_cell.length_c   1.000
_cell.angle_alpha   90.00
_cell.angle_beta   90.00
_cell.angle_gamma   90.00
#
_symmetry.space_group_name_H-M   'P 1'
#
loop_
_entity.id
_entity.type
_entity.pdbx_description
1 polymer ?
#
loop_
_entity_poly.entity_id
_entity_poly.type
_entity_poly.pdbx_seq_one_letter_code
_entity_poly.pdbx_strand_id
1 'polypeptide(L)'
;MVFEATGAYHRTLERSLGAAGLTLARINPRHARRFAEALGQLAKTDRLDAALLARFGALLEPPIRSMLSPTLDEMKELSVARQALIKDRTAALNRQKIVRSALLRRQLAQRLRQIAHQLAAIDAHLQSLCMQDADLAPRLAILMSIPGIAQATALSLLIDMPELGRLDHSQVASLAGLAPVAHDSGTSRGRRTIRGGRANVRQALYMPALVAARFNPDLKVKYQAVLAAGKPAKVALTAIMRKLIILANALLRDQRHWTSKPT
;
A
#
# COMPACT_ATOMS: atom_id res chain seq x y z
N MET A 1 -7.39 13.14 -19.79
CA MET A 1 -8.25 11.96 -20.03
C MET A 1 -8.54 11.26 -18.71
N VAL A 2 -9.78 10.85 -18.46
CA VAL A 2 -10.17 10.09 -17.25
C VAL A 2 -10.43 8.64 -17.64
N PHE A 3 -9.93 7.68 -16.84
CA PHE A 3 -10.16 6.26 -17.06
C PHE A 3 -10.32 5.51 -15.73
N GLU A 4 -10.96 4.35 -15.82
CA GLU A 4 -11.22 3.46 -14.68
C GLU A 4 -10.17 2.35 -14.62
N ALA A 5 -9.65 2.07 -13.41
CA ALA A 5 -8.68 1.00 -13.20
C ALA A 5 -9.39 -0.36 -13.08
N THR A 6 -9.67 -1.00 -14.20
CA THR A 6 -10.24 -2.35 -14.25
C THR A 6 -9.19 -3.41 -14.61
N GLY A 7 -9.00 -4.40 -13.73
CA GLY A 7 -8.10 -5.53 -13.97
C GLY A 7 -6.63 -5.16 -14.20
N ALA A 8 -5.91 -6.00 -14.95
CA ALA A 8 -4.49 -5.80 -15.26
C ALA A 8 -4.25 -4.89 -16.50
N TYR A 9 -5.24 -4.78 -17.37
CA TYR A 9 -5.13 -4.14 -18.69
C TYR A 9 -4.94 -2.62 -18.64
N HIS A 10 -5.42 -1.96 -17.57
CA HIS A 10 -5.29 -0.51 -17.43
C HIS A 10 -3.84 -0.02 -17.41
N ARG A 11 -2.86 -0.86 -17.02
CA ARG A 11 -1.44 -0.47 -17.01
C ARG A 11 -0.89 -0.26 -18.40
N THR A 12 -1.19 -1.17 -19.34
CA THR A 12 -0.77 -1.02 -20.74
C THR A 12 -1.36 0.24 -21.34
N LEU A 13 -2.66 0.48 -21.10
CA LEU A 13 -3.32 1.72 -21.53
C LEU A 13 -2.66 2.96 -20.92
N GLU A 14 -2.40 2.97 -19.59
CA GLU A 14 -1.75 4.07 -18.88
C GLU A 14 -0.35 4.37 -19.45
N ARG A 15 0.45 3.32 -19.73
CA ARG A 15 1.78 3.46 -20.36
C ARG A 15 1.69 4.06 -21.78
N SER A 16 0.83 3.49 -22.63
CA SER A 16 0.70 3.93 -24.03
C SER A 16 0.21 5.37 -24.14
N LEU A 17 -0.81 5.75 -23.36
CA LEU A 17 -1.34 7.09 -23.36
C LEU A 17 -0.39 8.11 -22.72
N GLY A 18 0.33 7.71 -21.67
CA GLY A 18 1.35 8.55 -21.05
C GLY A 18 2.54 8.78 -21.98
N ALA A 19 2.99 7.75 -22.71
CA ALA A 19 4.05 7.88 -23.73
C ALA A 19 3.61 8.80 -24.87
N ALA A 20 2.32 8.88 -25.19
CA ALA A 20 1.75 9.83 -26.13
C ALA A 20 1.57 11.27 -25.56
N GLY A 21 2.05 11.55 -24.35
CA GLY A 21 2.00 12.88 -23.72
C GLY A 21 0.62 13.26 -23.16
N LEU A 22 -0.31 12.32 -23.05
CA LEU A 22 -1.66 12.60 -22.57
C LEU A 22 -1.68 12.72 -21.04
N THR A 23 -2.33 13.75 -20.53
CA THR A 23 -2.64 13.91 -19.11
C THR A 23 -3.71 12.92 -18.65
N LEU A 24 -3.38 12.09 -17.64
CA LEU A 24 -4.22 10.99 -17.20
C LEU A 24 -4.71 11.18 -15.76
N ALA A 25 -6.01 10.94 -15.54
CA ALA A 25 -6.59 10.83 -14.21
C ALA A 25 -7.25 9.45 -14.07
N ARG A 26 -6.70 8.65 -13.14
CA ARG A 26 -7.22 7.32 -12.84
C ARG A 26 -8.19 7.37 -11.67
N ILE A 27 -9.41 6.94 -11.89
CA ILE A 27 -10.44 6.90 -10.85
C ILE A 27 -10.70 5.49 -10.33
N ASN A 28 -11.24 5.43 -9.13
CA ASN A 28 -11.65 4.17 -8.54
C ASN A 28 -12.98 3.71 -9.17
N PRO A 29 -13.11 2.46 -9.62
CA PRO A 29 -14.34 1.90 -10.18
C PRO A 29 -15.58 2.12 -9.30
N ARG A 30 -15.40 2.05 -7.98
CA ARG A 30 -16.51 2.32 -7.04
C ARG A 30 -16.98 3.77 -7.06
N HIS A 31 -16.09 4.72 -7.34
CA HIS A 31 -16.47 6.14 -7.46
C HIS A 31 -17.22 6.38 -8.77
N ALA A 32 -16.76 5.79 -9.88
CA ALA A 32 -17.47 5.83 -11.15
C ALA A 32 -18.88 5.25 -11.00
N ARG A 33 -19.02 4.08 -10.36
CA ARG A 33 -20.33 3.44 -10.15
C ARG A 33 -21.27 4.29 -9.29
N ARG A 34 -20.78 4.84 -8.17
CA ARG A 34 -21.59 5.72 -7.32
C ARG A 34 -22.00 7.02 -8.00
N PHE A 35 -21.14 7.53 -8.86
CA PHE A 35 -21.46 8.71 -9.67
C PHE A 35 -22.56 8.39 -10.68
N ALA A 36 -22.52 7.22 -11.34
CA ALA A 36 -23.59 6.73 -12.20
C ALA A 36 -24.93 6.62 -11.45
N GLU A 37 -24.91 6.02 -10.27
CA GLU A 37 -26.08 5.86 -9.40
C GLU A 37 -26.65 7.22 -8.98
N ALA A 38 -25.81 8.19 -8.63
CA ALA A 38 -26.22 9.54 -8.28
C ALA A 38 -26.87 10.30 -9.46
N LEU A 39 -26.53 9.94 -10.70
CA LEU A 39 -27.15 10.48 -11.93
C LEU A 39 -28.38 9.67 -12.37
N GLY A 40 -28.82 8.65 -11.63
CA GLY A 40 -29.92 7.77 -12.01
C GLY A 40 -29.58 6.81 -13.16
N GLN A 41 -28.31 6.68 -13.53
CA GLN A 41 -27.87 5.85 -14.66
C GLN A 41 -27.53 4.43 -14.16
N LEU A 42 -28.48 3.52 -14.30
CA LEU A 42 -28.35 2.12 -13.85
C LEU A 42 -27.79 1.18 -14.93
N ALA A 43 -28.04 1.50 -16.21
CA ALA A 43 -27.56 0.71 -17.35
C ALA A 43 -26.03 0.81 -17.48
N LYS A 44 -25.41 -0.28 -17.89
CA LYS A 44 -23.96 -0.37 -18.10
C LYS A 44 -23.68 -0.87 -19.53
N THR A 45 -23.08 -0.01 -20.34
CA THR A 45 -22.48 -0.34 -21.64
C THR A 45 -21.20 0.47 -21.79
N ASP A 46 -20.25 0.04 -22.61
CA ASP A 46 -18.98 0.74 -22.81
C ASP A 46 -19.17 2.19 -23.27
N ARG A 47 -20.18 2.44 -24.12
CA ARG A 47 -20.53 3.79 -24.58
C ARG A 47 -21.03 4.69 -23.44
N LEU A 48 -21.90 4.15 -22.57
CA LEU A 48 -22.41 4.88 -21.41
C LEU A 48 -21.31 5.11 -20.36
N ASP A 49 -20.44 4.12 -20.14
CA ASP A 49 -19.31 4.22 -19.23
C ASP A 49 -18.32 5.29 -19.72
N ALA A 50 -18.02 5.36 -21.02
CA ALA A 50 -17.15 6.40 -21.58
C ALA A 50 -17.74 7.81 -21.40
N ALA A 51 -19.03 7.99 -21.67
CA ALA A 51 -19.73 9.27 -21.47
C ALA A 51 -19.77 9.65 -19.98
N LEU A 52 -19.98 8.67 -19.09
CA LEU A 52 -19.96 8.87 -17.64
C LEU A 52 -18.58 9.33 -17.15
N LEU A 53 -17.50 8.70 -17.62
CA LEU A 53 -16.13 9.05 -17.28
C LEU A 53 -15.77 10.47 -17.77
N ALA A 54 -16.24 10.86 -18.95
CA ALA A 54 -16.07 12.21 -19.46
C ALA A 54 -16.78 13.25 -18.56
N ARG A 55 -18.03 12.98 -18.17
CA ARG A 55 -18.80 13.85 -17.24
C ARG A 55 -18.16 13.89 -15.85
N PHE A 56 -17.68 12.73 -15.35
CA PHE A 56 -16.95 12.66 -14.08
C PHE A 56 -15.73 13.57 -14.11
N GLY A 57 -14.95 13.52 -15.19
CA GLY A 57 -13.77 14.35 -15.37
C GLY A 57 -14.08 15.85 -15.41
N ALA A 58 -15.13 16.24 -16.11
CA ALA A 58 -15.53 17.63 -16.24
C ALA A 58 -16.10 18.24 -14.95
N LEU A 59 -16.84 17.44 -14.15
CA LEU A 59 -17.50 17.93 -12.94
C LEU A 59 -16.65 17.85 -11.68
N LEU A 60 -15.80 16.82 -11.57
CA LEU A 60 -15.07 16.52 -10.33
C LEU A 60 -13.56 16.78 -10.44
N GLU A 61 -13.07 17.12 -11.61
CA GLU A 61 -11.66 17.45 -11.89
C GLU A 61 -10.66 16.56 -11.11
N PRO A 62 -10.71 15.21 -11.30
CA PRO A 62 -9.90 14.32 -10.51
C PRO A 62 -8.41 14.62 -10.70
N PRO A 63 -7.60 14.48 -9.66
CA PRO A 63 -6.19 14.85 -9.72
C PRO A 63 -5.44 14.07 -10.82
N ILE A 64 -4.65 14.82 -11.60
CA ILE A 64 -3.79 14.27 -12.63
C ILE A 64 -2.74 13.39 -11.96
N ARG A 65 -2.53 12.20 -12.51
CA ARG A 65 -1.53 11.28 -12.03
C ARG A 65 -0.22 11.48 -12.80
N SER A 66 0.85 11.75 -12.06
CA SER A 66 2.19 11.71 -12.63
C SER A 66 2.51 10.28 -13.06
N MET A 67 3.11 10.12 -14.23
CA MET A 67 3.66 8.85 -14.68
C MET A 67 4.72 8.34 -13.67
N LEU A 68 4.70 7.06 -13.41
CA LEU A 68 5.78 6.44 -12.64
C LEU A 68 7.05 6.44 -13.50
N SER A 69 8.22 6.55 -12.86
CA SER A 69 9.46 6.27 -13.56
C SER A 69 9.46 4.82 -14.06
N PRO A 70 10.20 4.51 -15.15
CA PRO A 70 10.31 3.13 -15.64
C PRO A 70 10.74 2.16 -14.54
N THR A 71 11.69 2.55 -13.70
CA THR A 71 12.16 1.78 -12.53
C THR A 71 11.01 1.48 -11.56
N LEU A 72 10.24 2.49 -11.16
CA LEU A 72 9.12 2.28 -10.24
C LEU A 72 7.99 1.44 -10.84
N ASP A 73 7.77 1.53 -12.15
CA ASP A 73 6.75 0.71 -12.83
C ASP A 73 7.17 -0.76 -12.88
N GLU A 74 8.44 -1.06 -13.20
CA GLU A 74 9.00 -2.41 -13.13
C GLU A 74 8.97 -2.95 -11.70
N MET A 75 9.43 -2.18 -10.71
CA MET A 75 9.37 -2.55 -9.30
C MET A 75 7.91 -2.84 -8.86
N LYS A 76 6.94 -2.10 -9.40
CA LYS A 76 5.52 -2.34 -9.12
C LYS A 76 5.03 -3.68 -9.69
N GLU A 77 5.46 -4.04 -10.88
CA GLU A 77 5.14 -5.33 -11.49
C GLU A 77 5.73 -6.49 -10.68
N LEU A 78 7.00 -6.40 -10.33
CA LEU A 78 7.68 -7.37 -9.46
C LEU A 78 7.00 -7.49 -8.08
N SER A 79 6.59 -6.38 -7.47
CA SER A 79 5.88 -6.38 -6.19
C SER A 79 4.54 -7.11 -6.27
N VAL A 80 3.80 -6.98 -7.37
CA VAL A 80 2.54 -7.71 -7.59
C VAL A 80 2.79 -9.21 -7.74
N ALA A 81 3.80 -9.61 -8.53
CA ALA A 81 4.21 -11.01 -8.68
C ALA A 81 4.65 -11.61 -7.33
N ARG A 82 5.45 -10.87 -6.56
CA ARG A 82 5.86 -11.26 -5.22
C ARG A 82 4.66 -11.53 -4.29
N GLN A 83 3.67 -10.64 -4.30
CA GLN A 83 2.47 -10.81 -3.46
C GLN A 83 1.65 -12.05 -3.87
N ALA A 84 1.57 -12.36 -5.18
CA ALA A 84 0.93 -13.58 -5.67
C ALA A 84 1.66 -14.83 -5.16
N LEU A 85 2.99 -14.87 -5.26
CA LEU A 85 3.82 -15.97 -4.74
C LEU A 85 3.67 -16.16 -3.22
N ILE A 86 3.55 -15.08 -2.44
CA ILE A 86 3.30 -15.18 -1.00
C ILE A 86 1.93 -15.82 -0.71
N LYS A 87 0.89 -15.49 -1.47
CA LYS A 87 -0.42 -16.13 -1.36
C LYS A 87 -0.34 -17.61 -1.72
N ASP A 88 0.34 -17.94 -2.81
CA ASP A 88 0.56 -19.33 -3.24
C ASP A 88 1.32 -20.15 -2.21
N ARG A 89 2.38 -19.56 -1.60
CA ARG A 89 3.12 -20.18 -0.52
C ARG A 89 2.21 -20.48 0.68
N THR A 90 1.40 -19.52 1.08
CA THR A 90 0.47 -19.69 2.20
C THR A 90 -0.56 -20.80 1.91
N ALA A 91 -1.11 -20.81 0.71
CA ALA A 91 -2.05 -21.86 0.27
C ALA A 91 -1.38 -23.26 0.24
N ALA A 92 -0.13 -23.35 -0.26
CA ALA A 92 0.63 -24.60 -0.28
C ALA A 92 0.96 -25.11 1.13
N LEU A 93 1.39 -24.23 2.04
CA LEU A 93 1.65 -24.56 3.45
C LEU A 93 0.39 -25.04 4.17
N ASN A 94 -0.77 -24.43 3.92
CA ASN A 94 -2.02 -24.88 4.52
C ASN A 94 -2.43 -26.25 3.98
N ARG A 95 -2.28 -26.52 2.68
CA ARG A 95 -2.52 -27.85 2.11
C ARG A 95 -1.57 -28.90 2.69
N GLN A 96 -0.30 -28.55 2.92
CA GLN A 96 0.70 -29.48 3.47
C GLN A 96 0.30 -30.04 4.83
N LYS A 97 -0.42 -29.25 5.65
CA LYS A 97 -0.89 -29.68 6.98
C LYS A 97 -1.90 -30.83 6.95
N ILE A 98 -2.69 -30.95 5.88
CA ILE A 98 -3.81 -31.89 5.80
C ILE A 98 -3.56 -33.07 4.84
N VAL A 99 -2.53 -32.96 3.97
CA VAL A 99 -2.23 -34.00 2.97
C VAL A 99 -1.58 -35.22 3.61
N ARG A 100 -2.14 -36.42 3.32
CA ARG A 100 -1.60 -37.71 3.79
C ARG A 100 -0.79 -38.46 2.73
N SER A 101 -1.14 -38.34 1.45
CA SER A 101 -0.45 -39.02 0.34
C SER A 101 1.03 -38.59 0.24
N ALA A 102 1.93 -39.55 0.19
CA ALA A 102 3.38 -39.31 0.05
C ALA A 102 3.71 -38.60 -1.27
N LEU A 103 3.01 -38.93 -2.36
CA LEU A 103 3.15 -38.26 -3.66
C LEU A 103 2.85 -36.79 -3.56
N LEU A 104 1.68 -36.43 -2.98
CA LEU A 104 1.25 -35.05 -2.84
C LEU A 104 2.14 -34.24 -1.90
N ARG A 105 2.64 -34.84 -0.81
CA ARG A 105 3.63 -34.21 0.08
C ARG A 105 4.90 -33.82 -0.66
N ARG A 106 5.42 -34.73 -1.52
CA ARG A 106 6.62 -34.48 -2.33
C ARG A 106 6.40 -33.35 -3.31
N GLN A 107 5.26 -33.35 -4.03
CA GLN A 107 4.90 -32.30 -4.97
C GLN A 107 4.75 -30.93 -4.27
N LEU A 108 4.09 -30.87 -3.12
CA LEU A 108 3.98 -29.63 -2.33
C LEU A 108 5.34 -29.13 -1.84
N ALA A 109 6.22 -30.02 -1.39
CA ALA A 109 7.57 -29.64 -0.96
C ALA A 109 8.39 -29.08 -2.15
N GLN A 110 8.28 -29.68 -3.33
CA GLN A 110 8.93 -29.17 -4.55
C GLN A 110 8.38 -27.78 -4.92
N ARG A 111 7.07 -27.60 -4.91
CA ARG A 111 6.42 -26.29 -5.18
C ARG A 111 6.85 -25.22 -4.18
N LEU A 112 6.92 -25.54 -2.89
CA LEU A 112 7.38 -24.60 -1.86
C LEU A 112 8.84 -24.18 -2.07
N ARG A 113 9.73 -25.09 -2.47
CA ARG A 113 11.12 -24.78 -2.83
C ARG A 113 11.18 -23.85 -4.04
N GLN A 114 10.39 -24.13 -5.08
CA GLN A 114 10.32 -23.28 -6.28
C GLN A 114 9.83 -21.87 -5.93
N ILE A 115 8.76 -21.74 -5.13
CA ILE A 115 8.25 -20.44 -4.69
C ILE A 115 9.30 -19.69 -3.86
N ALA A 116 10.03 -20.37 -2.98
CA ALA A 116 11.09 -19.75 -2.19
C ALA A 116 12.21 -19.20 -3.08
N HIS A 117 12.65 -19.96 -4.09
CA HIS A 117 13.65 -19.51 -5.06
C HIS A 117 13.15 -18.29 -5.87
N GLN A 118 11.91 -18.32 -6.37
CA GLN A 118 11.31 -17.20 -7.11
C GLN A 118 11.18 -15.94 -6.25
N LEU A 119 10.79 -16.08 -4.98
CA LEU A 119 10.72 -14.95 -4.05
C LEU A 119 12.11 -14.34 -3.80
N ALA A 120 13.13 -15.17 -3.60
CA ALA A 120 14.51 -14.70 -3.41
C ALA A 120 15.04 -13.95 -4.65
N ALA A 121 14.76 -14.45 -5.86
CA ALA A 121 15.15 -13.80 -7.10
C ALA A 121 14.46 -12.43 -7.27
N ILE A 122 13.14 -12.36 -7.00
CA ILE A 122 12.40 -11.08 -7.06
C ILE A 122 12.91 -10.10 -6.01
N ASP A 123 13.18 -10.56 -4.79
CA ASP A 123 13.68 -9.69 -3.71
C ASP A 123 15.05 -9.11 -4.05
N ALA A 124 15.97 -9.93 -4.61
CA ALA A 124 17.28 -9.48 -5.07
C ALA A 124 17.17 -8.47 -6.23
N HIS A 125 16.27 -8.71 -7.18
CA HIS A 125 16.08 -7.81 -8.31
C HIS A 125 15.47 -6.46 -7.89
N LEU A 126 14.44 -6.48 -7.02
CA LEU A 126 13.88 -5.26 -6.42
C LEU A 126 14.93 -4.43 -5.69
N GLN A 127 15.81 -5.09 -4.94
CA GLN A 127 16.91 -4.42 -4.26
C GLN A 127 17.88 -3.79 -5.26
N SER A 128 18.28 -4.53 -6.30
CA SER A 128 19.19 -4.04 -7.34
C SER A 128 18.64 -2.81 -8.04
N LEU A 129 17.38 -2.86 -8.51
CA LEU A 129 16.70 -1.72 -9.14
C LEU A 129 16.66 -0.50 -8.22
N CYS A 130 16.33 -0.70 -6.95
CA CYS A 130 16.25 0.39 -5.98
C CYS A 130 17.61 1.01 -5.70
N MET A 131 18.68 0.21 -5.62
CA MET A 131 20.04 0.69 -5.33
C MET A 131 20.70 1.39 -6.54
N GLN A 132 20.27 1.08 -7.76
CA GLN A 132 20.75 1.72 -8.98
C GLN A 132 20.02 3.05 -9.26
N ASP A 133 18.89 3.30 -8.66
CA ASP A 133 18.13 4.54 -8.83
C ASP A 133 18.58 5.60 -7.80
N ALA A 134 19.06 6.73 -8.30
CA ALA A 134 19.66 7.80 -7.49
C ALA A 134 18.67 8.46 -6.51
N ASP A 135 17.35 8.45 -6.80
CA ASP A 135 16.30 8.97 -5.90
C ASP A 135 15.88 7.92 -4.89
N LEU A 136 15.76 6.66 -5.30
CA LEU A 136 15.21 5.60 -4.44
C LEU A 136 16.21 5.07 -3.42
N ALA A 137 17.50 4.97 -3.75
CA ALA A 137 18.53 4.43 -2.86
C ALA A 137 18.65 5.21 -1.53
N PRO A 138 18.79 6.56 -1.52
CA PRO A 138 18.83 7.31 -0.26
C PRO A 138 17.51 7.25 0.50
N ARG A 139 16.38 7.22 -0.18
CA ARG A 139 15.05 7.07 0.44
C ARG A 139 14.89 5.70 1.11
N LEU A 140 15.41 4.63 0.50
CA LEU A 140 15.45 3.30 1.11
C LEU A 140 16.27 3.31 2.41
N ALA A 141 17.45 3.93 2.40
CA ALA A 141 18.31 4.03 3.56
C ALA A 141 17.65 4.81 4.72
N ILE A 142 16.96 5.92 4.41
CA ILE A 142 16.18 6.68 5.41
C ILE A 142 15.09 5.81 6.02
N LEU A 143 14.30 5.10 5.22
CA LEU A 143 13.23 4.25 5.74
C LEU A 143 13.77 3.11 6.61
N MET A 144 14.87 2.48 6.19
CA MET A 144 15.49 1.40 6.95
C MET A 144 16.15 1.86 8.25
N SER A 145 16.44 3.14 8.42
CA SER A 145 16.92 3.68 9.69
C SER A 145 15.87 3.65 10.80
N ILE A 146 14.58 3.55 10.46
CA ILE A 146 13.48 3.55 11.43
C ILE A 146 13.40 2.18 12.11
N PRO A 147 13.56 2.07 13.45
CA PRO A 147 13.43 0.81 14.17
C PRO A 147 12.07 0.13 13.90
N GLY A 148 12.13 -1.07 13.35
CA GLY A 148 10.97 -1.86 12.95
C GLY A 148 10.69 -1.88 11.46
N ILE A 149 11.29 -1.00 10.65
CA ILE A 149 11.18 -1.02 9.19
C ILE A 149 12.39 -1.74 8.59
N ALA A 150 12.18 -2.97 8.16
CA ALA A 150 13.17 -3.74 7.40
C ALA A 150 13.04 -3.47 5.90
N GLN A 151 14.04 -3.90 5.13
CA GLN A 151 14.16 -3.69 3.69
C GLN A 151 12.88 -4.01 2.90
N ALA A 152 12.26 -5.17 3.14
CA ALA A 152 11.05 -5.57 2.42
C ALA A 152 9.88 -4.59 2.65
N THR A 153 9.76 -4.05 3.87
CA THR A 153 8.75 -3.03 4.17
C THR A 153 9.11 -1.69 3.52
N ALA A 154 10.37 -1.27 3.60
CA ALA A 154 10.84 -0.02 3.00
C ALA A 154 10.63 -0.02 1.48
N LEU A 155 10.98 -1.10 0.78
CA LEU A 155 10.69 -1.29 -0.65
C LEU A 155 9.18 -1.23 -0.94
N SER A 156 8.37 -1.93 -0.14
CA SER A 156 6.91 -1.90 -0.30
C SER A 156 6.34 -0.49 -0.14
N LEU A 157 6.86 0.30 0.81
CA LEU A 157 6.44 1.69 1.00
C LEU A 157 6.82 2.58 -0.19
N LEU A 158 8.04 2.46 -0.71
CA LEU A 158 8.49 3.23 -1.88
C LEU A 158 7.67 2.90 -3.14
N ILE A 159 7.37 1.62 -3.35
CA ILE A 159 6.62 1.13 -4.51
C ILE A 159 5.13 1.48 -4.40
N ASP A 160 4.53 1.24 -3.23
CA ASP A 160 3.09 1.40 -3.04
C ASP A 160 2.68 2.82 -2.68
N MET A 161 3.64 3.69 -2.31
CA MET A 161 3.40 5.05 -1.86
C MET A 161 4.52 6.01 -2.32
N PRO A 162 4.72 6.18 -3.64
CA PRO A 162 5.80 7.01 -4.20
C PRO A 162 5.71 8.48 -3.77
N GLU A 163 4.52 8.94 -3.38
CA GLU A 163 4.25 10.29 -2.87
C GLU A 163 4.80 10.53 -1.44
N LEU A 164 5.29 9.48 -0.78
CA LEU A 164 5.80 9.56 0.58
C LEU A 164 6.95 10.60 0.66
N GLY A 165 6.95 11.45 1.66
CA GLY A 165 7.85 12.59 1.76
C GLY A 165 7.30 13.90 1.20
N ARG A 166 6.16 13.87 0.48
CA ARG A 166 5.53 15.05 -0.13
C ARG A 166 4.14 15.36 0.44
N LEU A 167 3.64 14.53 1.33
CA LEU A 167 2.29 14.60 1.90
C LEU A 167 2.31 15.26 3.28
N ASP A 168 1.19 15.88 3.67
CA ASP A 168 0.98 16.23 5.07
C ASP A 168 0.63 14.97 5.91
N HIS A 169 0.61 15.14 7.24
CA HIS A 169 0.38 14.03 8.17
C HIS A 169 -1.03 13.43 8.09
N SER A 170 -2.03 14.20 7.65
CA SER A 170 -3.42 13.73 7.50
C SER A 170 -3.60 13.00 6.17
N GLN A 171 -3.02 13.53 5.10
CA GLN A 171 -3.01 12.93 3.77
C GLN A 171 -2.31 11.55 3.78
N VAL A 172 -1.11 11.47 4.39
CA VAL A 172 -0.37 10.20 4.46
C VAL A 172 -1.12 9.13 5.26
N ALA A 173 -1.75 9.51 6.38
CA ALA A 173 -2.55 8.60 7.19
C ALA A 173 -3.81 8.14 6.44
N SER A 174 -4.49 9.04 5.75
CA SER A 174 -5.68 8.74 4.93
C SER A 174 -5.34 7.83 3.77
N LEU A 175 -4.28 8.13 3.03
CA LEU A 175 -3.83 7.35 1.88
C LEU A 175 -3.38 5.94 2.27
N ALA A 176 -2.75 5.78 3.45
CA ALA A 176 -2.44 4.47 4.03
C ALA A 176 -3.67 3.73 4.59
N GLY A 177 -4.84 4.39 4.66
CA GLY A 177 -6.05 3.84 5.25
C GLY A 177 -5.96 3.64 6.77
N LEU A 178 -5.20 4.51 7.44
CA LEU A 178 -4.96 4.50 8.89
C LEU A 178 -5.56 5.73 9.61
N ALA A 179 -6.23 6.62 8.87
CA ALA A 179 -7.00 7.71 9.45
C ALA A 179 -8.33 7.17 9.98
N PRO A 180 -8.70 7.48 11.26
CA PRO A 180 -10.01 7.12 11.77
C PRO A 180 -11.09 7.94 11.08
N VAL A 181 -12.11 7.26 10.55
CA VAL A 181 -13.29 7.87 9.95
C VAL A 181 -14.38 7.95 10.99
N ALA A 182 -14.97 9.14 11.17
CA ALA A 182 -16.13 9.34 12.02
C ALA A 182 -17.39 8.79 11.34
N HIS A 183 -18.30 8.27 12.15
CA HIS A 183 -19.64 7.85 11.78
C HIS A 183 -20.64 8.43 12.78
N ASP A 184 -20.66 9.75 12.83
CA ASP A 184 -21.55 10.48 13.74
C ASP A 184 -22.82 10.89 12.95
N SER A 185 -23.99 10.74 13.57
CA SER A 185 -25.27 11.15 12.99
C SER A 185 -26.18 11.73 14.09
N GLY A 186 -26.61 12.97 13.93
CA GLY A 186 -27.41 13.68 14.92
C GLY A 186 -26.71 13.71 16.29
N THR A 187 -27.38 13.25 17.32
CA THR A 187 -26.84 13.15 18.70
C THR A 187 -25.98 11.88 18.93
N SER A 188 -26.01 10.92 18.00
CA SER A 188 -25.28 9.66 18.13
C SER A 188 -23.82 9.81 17.69
N ARG A 189 -22.89 9.49 18.58
CA ARG A 189 -21.46 9.41 18.26
C ARG A 189 -21.05 7.97 17.99
N GLY A 190 -20.87 7.65 16.70
CA GLY A 190 -20.45 6.33 16.26
C GLY A 190 -19.00 5.99 16.60
N ARG A 191 -18.68 4.69 16.66
CA ARG A 191 -17.30 4.23 16.85
C ARG A 191 -16.46 4.56 15.64
N ARG A 192 -15.35 5.28 15.85
CA ARG A 192 -14.40 5.60 14.78
C ARG A 192 -13.64 4.34 14.35
N THR A 193 -13.63 4.08 13.05
CA THR A 193 -12.94 2.94 12.43
C THR A 193 -12.03 3.39 11.30
N ILE A 194 -10.95 2.63 11.05
CA ILE A 194 -10.13 2.86 9.85
C ILE A 194 -10.85 2.30 8.62
N ARG A 195 -10.81 3.05 7.50
CA ARG A 195 -11.48 2.67 6.26
C ARG A 195 -10.75 3.23 5.04
N GLY A 196 -10.87 2.54 3.90
CA GLY A 196 -10.30 3.02 2.63
C GLY A 196 -8.78 2.93 2.56
N GLY A 197 -8.17 3.78 1.78
CA GLY A 197 -6.73 3.85 1.57
C GLY A 197 -6.14 2.63 0.87
N ARG A 198 -4.81 2.57 0.80
CA ARG A 198 -4.05 1.50 0.14
C ARG A 198 -3.87 0.31 1.09
N ALA A 199 -4.61 -0.76 0.86
CA ALA A 199 -4.59 -1.95 1.71
C ALA A 199 -3.19 -2.59 1.81
N ASN A 200 -2.41 -2.60 0.72
CA ASN A 200 -1.05 -3.12 0.70
C ASN A 200 -0.12 -2.37 1.67
N VAL A 201 -0.19 -1.03 1.70
CA VAL A 201 0.58 -0.19 2.63
C VAL A 201 0.21 -0.52 4.07
N ARG A 202 -1.08 -0.61 4.37
CA ARG A 202 -1.56 -0.97 5.70
C ARG A 202 -1.10 -2.36 6.12
N GLN A 203 -1.13 -3.34 5.23
CA GLN A 203 -0.65 -4.70 5.48
C GLN A 203 0.86 -4.73 5.71
N ALA A 204 1.64 -4.00 4.92
CA ALA A 204 3.08 -3.92 5.05
C ALA A 204 3.53 -3.30 6.38
N LEU A 205 2.73 -2.40 6.97
CA LEU A 205 3.04 -1.72 8.23
C LEU A 205 2.70 -2.53 9.49
N TYR A 206 1.97 -3.64 9.37
CA TYR A 206 1.50 -4.39 10.55
C TYR A 206 2.65 -5.03 11.34
N MET A 207 3.53 -5.79 10.68
CA MET A 207 4.68 -6.41 11.34
C MET A 207 5.69 -5.37 11.85
N PRO A 208 6.06 -4.34 11.07
CA PRO A 208 6.84 -3.21 11.58
C PRO A 208 6.28 -2.58 12.84
N ALA A 209 4.96 -2.40 12.93
CA ALA A 209 4.33 -1.83 14.12
C ALA A 209 4.48 -2.73 15.35
N LEU A 210 4.40 -4.05 15.19
CA LEU A 210 4.67 -5.01 16.27
C LEU A 210 6.11 -4.91 16.78
N VAL A 211 7.07 -4.81 15.85
CA VAL A 211 8.49 -4.67 16.20
C VAL A 211 8.74 -3.31 16.86
N ALA A 212 8.23 -2.23 16.27
CA ALA A 212 8.40 -0.88 16.78
C ALA A 212 7.76 -0.67 18.17
N ALA A 213 6.62 -1.32 18.44
CA ALA A 213 5.99 -1.29 19.76
C ALA A 213 6.87 -1.91 20.87
N ARG A 214 7.88 -2.71 20.51
CA ARG A 214 8.83 -3.32 21.45
C ARG A 214 10.18 -2.61 21.49
N PHE A 215 10.71 -2.22 20.35
CA PHE A 215 12.11 -1.82 20.17
C PHE A 215 12.31 -0.35 19.83
N ASN A 216 11.26 0.38 19.39
CA ASN A 216 11.36 1.82 19.19
C ASN A 216 10.95 2.54 20.49
N PRO A 217 11.84 3.29 21.16
CA PRO A 217 11.56 3.90 22.47
C PRO A 217 10.30 4.77 22.47
N ASP A 218 10.17 5.67 21.49
CA ASP A 218 9.05 6.61 21.39
C ASP A 218 7.72 5.89 21.14
N LEU A 219 7.74 4.87 20.26
CA LEU A 219 6.53 4.14 19.88
C LEU A 219 6.12 3.12 20.94
N LYS A 220 7.06 2.57 21.71
CA LYS A 220 6.79 1.70 22.87
C LYS A 220 5.99 2.46 23.93
N VAL A 221 6.45 3.65 24.32
CA VAL A 221 5.73 4.51 25.27
C VAL A 221 4.33 4.80 24.77
N LYS A 222 4.18 5.16 23.50
CA LYS A 222 2.87 5.45 22.90
C LYS A 222 1.97 4.20 22.88
N TYR A 223 2.50 3.03 22.57
CA TYR A 223 1.75 1.77 22.58
C TYR A 223 1.21 1.46 23.97
N GLN A 224 2.06 1.54 24.99
CA GLN A 224 1.70 1.32 26.38
C GLN A 224 0.64 2.31 26.88
N ALA A 225 0.79 3.58 26.54
CA ALA A 225 -0.19 4.61 26.91
C ALA A 225 -1.59 4.33 26.31
N VAL A 226 -1.66 3.82 25.08
CA VAL A 226 -2.95 3.46 24.45
C VAL A 226 -3.58 2.24 25.13
N LEU A 227 -2.78 1.25 25.54
CA LEU A 227 -3.26 0.08 26.30
C LEU A 227 -3.74 0.49 27.70
N ALA A 228 -2.96 1.33 28.41
CA ALA A 228 -3.33 1.84 29.74
C ALA A 228 -4.65 2.64 29.71
N ALA A 229 -4.96 3.31 28.58
CA ALA A 229 -6.25 3.95 28.35
C ALA A 229 -7.39 2.96 28.00
N GLY A 230 -7.22 1.66 28.24
CA GLY A 230 -8.22 0.62 28.06
C GLY A 230 -8.55 0.27 26.59
N LYS A 231 -7.72 0.67 25.62
CA LYS A 231 -7.95 0.35 24.20
C LYS A 231 -7.46 -1.06 23.85
N PRO A 232 -8.19 -1.82 23.02
CA PRO A 232 -7.74 -3.14 22.56
C PRO A 232 -6.37 -3.10 21.86
N ALA A 233 -5.57 -4.16 21.98
CA ALA A 233 -4.23 -4.25 21.40
C ALA A 233 -4.19 -3.99 19.88
N LYS A 234 -5.20 -4.44 19.11
CA LYS A 234 -5.32 -4.16 17.69
C LYS A 234 -5.50 -2.67 17.39
N VAL A 235 -6.22 -1.94 18.24
CA VAL A 235 -6.39 -0.48 18.12
C VAL A 235 -5.07 0.22 18.42
N ALA A 236 -4.36 -0.21 19.47
CA ALA A 236 -3.05 0.31 19.82
C ALA A 236 -2.04 0.08 18.68
N LEU A 237 -1.98 -1.13 18.09
CA LEU A 237 -1.14 -1.40 16.93
C LEU A 237 -1.49 -0.54 15.71
N THR A 238 -2.77 -0.33 15.44
CA THR A 238 -3.22 0.58 14.37
C THR A 238 -2.72 2.02 14.59
N ALA A 239 -2.72 2.48 15.83
CA ALA A 239 -2.17 3.79 16.18
C ALA A 239 -0.64 3.84 15.95
N ILE A 240 0.09 2.77 16.25
CA ILE A 240 1.53 2.67 15.95
C ILE A 240 1.79 2.63 14.44
N MET A 241 1.02 1.86 13.66
CA MET A 241 1.12 1.85 12.20
C MET A 241 0.96 3.26 11.62
N ARG A 242 -0.04 4.02 12.12
CA ARG A 242 -0.26 5.41 11.73
C ARG A 242 0.93 6.30 12.09
N LYS A 243 1.50 6.14 13.29
CA LYS A 243 2.68 6.90 13.71
C LYS A 243 3.91 6.56 12.88
N LEU A 244 4.11 5.29 12.54
CA LEU A 244 5.22 4.84 11.68
C LEU A 244 5.16 5.48 10.29
N ILE A 245 4.00 5.48 9.63
CA ILE A 245 3.90 6.04 8.29
C ILE A 245 4.04 7.58 8.29
N ILE A 246 3.54 8.25 9.33
CA ILE A 246 3.73 9.69 9.51
C ILE A 246 5.21 10.01 9.76
N LEU A 247 5.90 9.22 10.59
CA LEU A 247 7.34 9.35 10.84
C LEU A 247 8.14 9.13 9.56
N ALA A 248 7.86 8.05 8.83
CA ALA A 248 8.50 7.75 7.55
C ALA A 248 8.34 8.90 6.55
N ASN A 249 7.13 9.47 6.44
CA ASN A 249 6.87 10.63 5.59
C ASN A 249 7.66 11.87 6.02
N ALA A 250 7.74 12.16 7.31
CA ALA A 250 8.48 13.31 7.82
C ALA A 250 10.00 13.16 7.56
N LEU A 251 10.58 11.98 7.84
CA LEU A 251 12.01 11.73 7.62
C LEU A 251 12.39 11.83 6.14
N LEU A 252 11.55 11.31 5.24
CA LEU A 252 11.76 11.44 3.79
C LEU A 252 11.63 12.88 3.30
N ARG A 253 10.69 13.66 3.84
CA ARG A 253 10.54 15.08 3.52
C ARG A 253 11.77 15.88 3.96
N ASP A 254 12.23 15.61 5.18
CA ASP A 254 13.35 16.32 5.81
C ASP A 254 14.71 15.72 5.38
N GLN A 255 14.75 14.72 4.50
CA GLN A 255 15.96 14.05 3.97
C GLN A 255 16.93 13.61 5.07
N ARG A 256 16.43 13.09 6.20
CA ARG A 256 17.25 12.71 7.35
C ARG A 256 16.96 11.30 7.86
N HIS A 257 17.98 10.66 8.40
CA HIS A 257 17.84 9.38 9.09
C HIS A 257 17.11 9.55 10.44
N TRP A 258 16.50 8.46 10.88
CA TRP A 258 15.92 8.42 12.21
C TRP A 258 17.04 8.45 13.27
N THR A 259 16.81 9.25 14.30
CA THR A 259 17.64 9.30 15.51
C THR A 259 16.70 9.23 16.72
N SER A 260 17.13 8.55 17.80
CA SER A 260 16.39 8.59 19.06
C SER A 260 16.36 10.02 19.57
N LYS A 261 15.24 10.44 20.15
CA LYS A 261 15.21 11.72 20.87
C LYS A 261 16.21 11.64 22.02
N PRO A 262 17.02 12.69 22.24
CA PRO A 262 17.78 12.77 23.46
C PRO A 262 16.81 12.72 24.64
N THR A 263 17.10 11.85 25.59
CA THR A 263 16.39 11.73 26.89
C THR A 263 16.60 12.97 27.73
#